data_7de96bac6cf8a3c6b3c5f249169dd41b
#
_entry.id   7de96bac6cf8a3c6b3c5f249169dd41b
#
_cell.length_a   1.000
_cell.length_b   1.000
_cell.length_c   1.000
_cell.angle_alpha   90.00
_cell.angle_beta   90.00
_cell.angle_gamma   90.00
#
_symmetry.space_group_name_H-M   'P 1'
#
loop_
_entity.id
_entity.type
_entity.pdbx_description
1 polymer ?
#
loop_
_entity_poly.entity_id
_entity_poly.type
_entity_poly.pdbx_seq_one_letter_code
_entity_poly.pdbx_strand_id
1 'polypeptide(L)'
;MAAADTKITTYLEMTDQEQLQPKRVERDDLQICQIEQPAPEFSWFLHQAVGAAHRWGGRETWGAHEWKAHVDRPELETWVLYVSGAPAGYCELERHGDDGVRLNTFGLIARHIGQGLGGHFLTAMVERAWAMGANRIFLNTCTHDHDHALGNYTARGFTVIRTEEGPPNVPRGCALFSQPNFG
;
A
#
# COMPACT_ATOMS: atom_id res chain seq x y z
N MET A 1 0.20 -34.85 0.67
CA MET A 1 -0.31 -33.72 -0.12
C MET A 1 -0.35 -32.51 0.82
N ALA A 2 0.52 -31.52 0.63
CA ALA A 2 0.40 -30.28 1.37
C ALA A 2 -0.96 -29.66 1.03
N ALA A 3 -1.74 -29.24 2.05
CA ALA A 3 -2.97 -28.49 1.85
C ALA A 3 -2.62 -27.27 0.96
N ALA A 4 -3.41 -27.06 -0.10
CA ALA A 4 -3.23 -25.89 -0.94
C ALA A 4 -3.30 -24.66 -0.01
N ASP A 5 -2.26 -23.82 -0.06
CA ASP A 5 -2.14 -22.59 0.74
C ASP A 5 -3.26 -21.63 0.30
N THR A 6 -4.42 -21.73 0.93
CA THR A 6 -5.60 -20.96 0.57
C THR A 6 -5.38 -19.49 0.98
N LYS A 7 -5.49 -18.59 0.04
CA LYS A 7 -5.43 -17.15 0.32
C LYS A 7 -6.79 -16.67 0.85
N ILE A 8 -6.79 -16.05 2.01
CA ILE A 8 -7.96 -15.32 2.54
C ILE A 8 -7.73 -13.83 2.28
N THR A 9 -8.62 -13.22 1.52
CA THR A 9 -8.64 -11.77 1.29
C THR A 9 -9.66 -11.13 2.20
N THR A 10 -9.26 -10.15 2.97
CA THR A 10 -10.10 -9.37 3.90
C THR A 10 -10.32 -7.99 3.32
N TYR A 11 -11.56 -7.57 3.20
CA TYR A 11 -11.96 -6.25 2.73
C TYR A 11 -12.36 -5.39 3.92
N LEU A 12 -11.86 -4.15 3.94
CA LEU A 12 -12.07 -3.21 5.04
C LEU A 12 -12.47 -1.84 4.49
N GLU A 13 -13.21 -1.11 5.32
CA GLU A 13 -13.58 0.27 5.01
C GLU A 13 -13.59 1.16 6.25
N MET A 14 -13.58 2.46 6.00
CA MET A 14 -13.83 3.53 6.96
C MET A 14 -14.79 4.51 6.27
N THR A 15 -15.96 4.75 6.88
CA THR A 15 -17.05 5.55 6.30
C THR A 15 -17.26 6.88 7.03
N ASP A 16 -16.53 7.09 8.11
CA ASP A 16 -16.56 8.32 8.89
C ASP A 16 -15.15 8.68 9.34
N GLN A 17 -14.77 9.94 9.19
CA GLN A 17 -13.47 10.45 9.61
C GLN A 17 -13.23 10.29 11.13
N GLU A 18 -14.29 10.32 11.93
CA GLU A 18 -14.20 10.15 13.38
C GLU A 18 -13.82 8.72 13.81
N GLN A 19 -13.93 7.75 12.90
CA GLN A 19 -13.47 6.37 13.15
C GLN A 19 -11.94 6.28 13.24
N LEU A 20 -11.20 7.26 12.69
CA LEU A 20 -9.75 7.23 12.70
C LEU A 20 -9.21 7.21 14.12
N GLN A 21 -8.43 6.19 14.44
CA GLN A 21 -7.64 6.07 15.66
C GLN A 21 -6.18 6.39 15.32
N PRO A 22 -5.76 7.67 15.44
CA PRO A 22 -4.46 8.09 14.96
C PRO A 22 -3.31 7.50 15.79
N LYS A 23 -2.23 7.12 15.10
CA LYS A 23 -0.94 6.81 15.74
C LYS A 23 0.13 7.75 15.20
N ARG A 24 0.82 8.43 16.09
CA ARG A 24 1.91 9.34 15.75
C ARG A 24 3.22 8.82 16.33
N VAL A 25 4.29 9.05 15.59
CA VAL A 25 5.67 8.84 16.03
C VAL A 25 6.39 10.19 15.93
N GLU A 26 6.93 10.66 17.02
CA GLU A 26 7.70 11.90 17.07
C GLU A 26 9.17 11.59 16.80
N ARG A 27 9.63 11.88 15.60
CA ARG A 27 11.02 11.74 15.15
C ARG A 27 11.30 12.80 14.09
N ASP A 28 12.40 13.52 14.25
CA ASP A 28 12.78 14.63 13.36
C ASP A 28 13.29 14.16 11.98
N ASP A 29 13.62 12.87 11.86
CA ASP A 29 14.13 12.28 10.62
C ASP A 29 13.05 11.65 9.74
N LEU A 30 11.75 11.81 10.11
CA LEU A 30 10.62 11.33 9.32
C LEU A 30 10.10 12.41 8.37
N GLN A 31 9.87 12.01 7.13
CA GLN A 31 9.19 12.84 6.14
C GLN A 31 8.19 11.99 5.36
N ILE A 32 7.01 12.54 5.08
CA ILE A 32 6.01 11.93 4.20
C ILE A 32 5.79 12.88 3.05
N CYS A 33 6.16 12.44 1.84
CA CYS A 33 6.13 13.27 0.63
C CYS A 33 5.29 12.63 -0.45
N GLN A 34 4.51 13.44 -1.16
CA GLN A 34 3.85 13.04 -2.40
C GLN A 34 4.86 13.06 -3.56
N ILE A 35 4.76 12.10 -4.47
CA ILE A 35 5.41 12.17 -5.77
C ILE A 35 4.51 13.01 -6.66
N GLU A 36 4.82 14.30 -6.79
CA GLU A 36 3.98 15.25 -7.54
C GLU A 36 4.11 15.06 -9.07
N GLN A 37 5.28 14.68 -9.53
CA GLN A 37 5.53 14.36 -10.94
C GLN A 37 5.60 12.84 -11.09
N PRO A 38 4.84 12.26 -12.05
CA PRO A 38 4.86 10.84 -12.30
C PRO A 38 6.29 10.31 -12.47
N ALA A 39 6.66 9.31 -11.67
CA ALA A 39 7.99 8.70 -11.68
C ALA A 39 7.83 7.17 -11.75
N PRO A 40 7.56 6.59 -12.94
CA PRO A 40 7.24 5.17 -13.11
C PRO A 40 8.35 4.25 -12.63
N GLU A 41 9.62 4.59 -12.89
CA GLU A 41 10.80 3.84 -12.44
C GLU A 41 10.93 3.84 -10.91
N PHE A 42 10.62 4.95 -10.25
CA PHE A 42 10.65 5.05 -8.80
C PHE A 42 9.47 4.32 -8.17
N SER A 43 8.28 4.41 -8.74
CA SER A 43 7.10 3.65 -8.30
C SER A 43 7.32 2.14 -8.48
N TRP A 44 7.94 1.71 -9.58
CA TRP A 44 8.37 0.33 -9.76
C TRP A 44 9.34 -0.12 -8.65
N PHE A 45 10.38 0.68 -8.38
CA PHE A 45 11.36 0.39 -7.32
C PHE A 45 10.67 0.25 -5.96
N LEU A 46 9.81 1.19 -5.58
CA LEU A 46 9.09 1.18 -4.31
C LEU A 46 8.18 -0.06 -4.18
N HIS A 47 7.45 -0.39 -5.24
CA HIS A 47 6.61 -1.58 -5.28
C HIS A 47 7.42 -2.87 -5.08
N GLN A 48 8.62 -2.93 -5.67
CA GLN A 48 9.53 -4.07 -5.46
C GLN A 48 10.09 -4.08 -4.03
N ALA A 49 10.59 -2.95 -3.56
CA ALA A 49 11.24 -2.83 -2.25
C ALA A 49 10.30 -3.17 -1.09
N VAL A 50 9.02 -2.84 -1.21
CA VAL A 50 8.01 -3.13 -0.19
C VAL A 50 7.35 -4.49 -0.43
N GLY A 51 6.94 -4.77 -1.67
CA GLY A 51 6.10 -5.91 -2.01
C GLY A 51 6.81 -7.26 -2.11
N ALA A 52 8.15 -7.27 -2.27
CA ALA A 52 8.90 -8.50 -2.51
C ALA A 52 8.75 -9.54 -1.39
N ALA A 53 8.67 -9.08 -0.12
CA ALA A 53 8.50 -9.95 1.04
C ALA A 53 7.07 -10.48 1.20
N HIS A 54 6.08 -9.90 0.50
CA HIS A 54 4.65 -10.13 0.73
C HIS A 54 3.90 -10.71 -0.48
N ARG A 55 4.63 -11.22 -1.46
CA ARG A 55 4.04 -11.78 -2.68
C ARG A 55 3.00 -10.84 -3.33
N TRP A 56 3.28 -9.54 -3.31
CA TRP A 56 2.41 -8.59 -4.00
C TRP A 56 2.36 -8.93 -5.49
N GLY A 57 1.16 -9.21 -5.96
CA GLY A 57 0.90 -9.65 -7.32
C GLY A 57 0.25 -8.58 -8.19
N GLY A 58 -0.04 -8.97 -9.44
CA GLY A 58 -0.82 -8.16 -10.37
C GLY A 58 -0.02 -7.16 -11.21
N ARG A 59 1.27 -6.97 -10.92
CA ARG A 59 2.14 -6.07 -11.68
C ARG A 59 3.45 -6.73 -12.13
N GLU A 60 3.51 -8.06 -12.08
CA GLU A 60 4.73 -8.83 -12.39
C GLU A 60 5.12 -8.74 -13.87
N THR A 61 4.12 -8.56 -14.71
CA THR A 61 4.28 -8.48 -16.17
C THR A 61 4.33 -7.04 -16.68
N TRP A 62 4.25 -6.05 -15.80
CA TRP A 62 4.24 -4.66 -16.21
C TRP A 62 5.61 -4.23 -16.74
N GLY A 63 5.62 -3.74 -17.97
CA GLY A 63 6.74 -3.00 -18.54
C GLY A 63 6.68 -1.51 -18.22
N ALA A 64 7.59 -0.76 -18.82
CA ALA A 64 7.65 0.70 -18.64
C ALA A 64 6.36 1.42 -19.06
N HIS A 65 5.70 0.95 -20.11
CA HIS A 65 4.44 1.51 -20.61
C HIS A 65 3.31 1.40 -19.59
N GLU A 66 3.12 0.22 -18.99
CA GLU A 66 2.08 -0.03 -17.99
C GLU A 66 2.35 0.77 -16.71
N TRP A 67 3.59 0.83 -16.26
CA TRP A 67 3.97 1.65 -15.12
C TRP A 67 3.71 3.14 -15.36
N LYS A 68 4.09 3.65 -16.54
CA LYS A 68 3.83 5.03 -16.92
C LYS A 68 2.32 5.30 -16.96
N ALA A 69 1.55 4.47 -17.66
CA ALA A 69 0.10 4.62 -17.76
C ALA A 69 -0.58 4.57 -16.38
N HIS A 70 -0.03 3.80 -15.43
CA HIS A 70 -0.55 3.70 -14.07
C HIS A 70 -0.32 4.98 -13.26
N VAL A 71 0.90 5.51 -13.27
CA VAL A 71 1.25 6.68 -12.44
C VAL A 71 0.84 8.02 -13.04
N ASP A 72 0.55 8.09 -14.35
CA ASP A 72 0.10 9.31 -15.04
C ASP A 72 -1.39 9.65 -14.78
N ARG A 73 -2.10 8.78 -14.04
CA ARG A 73 -3.54 8.97 -13.80
C ARG A 73 -3.79 10.05 -12.76
N PRO A 74 -4.67 11.05 -13.05
CA PRO A 74 -4.97 12.13 -12.12
C PRO A 74 -5.72 11.66 -10.85
N GLU A 75 -6.33 10.47 -10.88
CA GLU A 75 -6.99 9.85 -9.74
C GLU A 75 -6.02 9.24 -8.72
N LEU A 76 -4.75 9.01 -9.12
CA LEU A 76 -3.76 8.31 -8.34
C LEU A 76 -2.78 9.30 -7.67
N GLU A 77 -2.62 9.17 -6.37
CA GLU A 77 -1.54 9.82 -5.63
C GLU A 77 -0.57 8.77 -5.10
N THR A 78 0.72 8.97 -5.33
CA THR A 78 1.78 8.14 -4.77
C THR A 78 2.48 8.89 -3.65
N TRP A 79 2.56 8.25 -2.48
CA TRP A 79 3.16 8.81 -1.28
C TRP A 79 4.30 7.95 -0.75
N VAL A 80 5.34 8.59 -0.26
CA VAL A 80 6.54 7.92 0.27
C VAL A 80 6.83 8.40 1.67
N LEU A 81 7.02 7.45 2.59
CA LEU A 81 7.60 7.70 3.90
C LEU A 81 9.12 7.60 3.77
N TYR A 82 9.83 8.62 4.24
CA TYR A 82 11.27 8.65 4.34
C TYR A 82 11.72 8.60 5.81
N VAL A 83 12.82 7.92 6.05
CA VAL A 83 13.54 7.90 7.33
C VAL A 83 14.98 8.32 7.05
N SER A 84 15.43 9.41 7.65
CA SER A 84 16.79 9.97 7.44
C SER A 84 17.13 10.13 5.95
N GLY A 85 16.17 10.57 5.13
CA GLY A 85 16.33 10.80 3.70
C GLY A 85 16.27 9.56 2.81
N ALA A 86 16.12 8.35 3.37
CA ALA A 86 15.96 7.12 2.60
C ALA A 86 14.49 6.66 2.56
N PRO A 87 13.99 6.11 1.43
CA PRO A 87 12.64 5.53 1.37
C PRO A 87 12.47 4.42 2.42
N ALA A 88 11.36 4.46 3.14
CA ALA A 88 11.03 3.52 4.21
C ALA A 88 9.65 2.90 4.06
N GLY A 89 8.74 3.56 3.35
CA GLY A 89 7.38 3.08 3.08
C GLY A 89 6.79 3.72 1.83
N TYR A 90 5.74 3.10 1.33
CA TYR A 90 5.10 3.47 0.09
C TYR A 90 3.59 3.25 0.16
N CYS A 91 2.85 4.18 -0.39
CA CYS A 91 1.39 4.12 -0.46
C CYS A 91 0.88 4.71 -1.77
N GLU A 92 -0.13 4.08 -2.34
CA GLU A 92 -0.95 4.63 -3.41
C GLU A 92 -2.37 4.87 -2.91
N LEU A 93 -2.86 6.10 -3.08
CA LEU A 93 -4.26 6.49 -2.86
C LEU A 93 -4.91 6.72 -4.22
N GLU A 94 -6.04 6.08 -4.46
CA GLU A 94 -6.73 6.13 -5.75
C GLU A 94 -8.20 6.54 -5.57
N ARG A 95 -8.63 7.61 -6.26
CA ARG A 95 -10.04 8.00 -6.30
C ARG A 95 -10.84 7.07 -7.19
N HIS A 96 -11.95 6.58 -6.70
CA HIS A 96 -12.92 5.75 -7.43
C HIS A 96 -14.26 6.45 -7.62
N GLY A 97 -14.24 7.71 -8.04
CA GLY A 97 -15.46 8.50 -8.21
C GLY A 97 -16.29 8.56 -6.94
N ASP A 98 -17.57 8.22 -7.05
CA ASP A 98 -18.51 8.21 -5.91
C ASP A 98 -18.28 7.07 -4.92
N ASP A 99 -17.48 6.06 -5.28
CA ASP A 99 -17.15 4.93 -4.39
C ASP A 99 -16.12 5.30 -3.29
N GLY A 100 -15.51 6.47 -3.41
CA GLY A 100 -14.57 6.99 -2.42
C GLY A 100 -13.10 6.88 -2.82
N VAL A 101 -12.21 6.75 -1.85
CA VAL A 101 -10.77 6.63 -2.06
C VAL A 101 -10.30 5.24 -1.64
N ARG A 102 -9.63 4.56 -2.55
CA ARG A 102 -8.98 3.27 -2.27
C ARG A 102 -7.55 3.49 -1.80
N LEU A 103 -7.20 2.84 -0.70
CA LEU A 103 -5.82 2.63 -0.32
C LEU A 103 -5.32 1.40 -1.10
N ASN A 104 -4.78 1.67 -2.30
CA ASN A 104 -4.51 0.66 -3.31
C ASN A 104 -3.27 -0.18 -2.99
N THR A 105 -2.22 0.47 -2.49
CA THR A 105 -0.97 -0.15 -2.09
C THR A 105 -0.50 0.51 -0.80
N PHE A 106 -0.04 -0.26 0.17
CA PHE A 106 0.50 0.28 1.42
C PHE A 106 1.47 -0.69 2.06
N GLY A 107 2.64 -0.21 2.44
CA GLY A 107 3.60 -1.02 3.19
C GLY A 107 4.88 -0.29 3.53
N LEU A 108 5.70 -0.98 4.33
CA LEU A 108 7.04 -0.54 4.73
C LEU A 108 8.09 -1.46 4.12
N ILE A 109 9.25 -0.90 3.82
CA ILE A 109 10.45 -1.69 3.52
C ILE A 109 10.83 -2.47 4.80
N ALA A 110 11.16 -3.74 4.64
CA ALA A 110 11.27 -4.72 5.73
C ALA A 110 12.10 -4.23 6.94
N ARG A 111 13.23 -3.55 6.71
CA ARG A 111 14.09 -3.01 7.79
C ARG A 111 13.41 -1.97 8.70
N HIS A 112 12.28 -1.41 8.28
CA HIS A 112 11.54 -0.38 9.00
C HIS A 112 10.29 -0.93 9.71
N ILE A 113 9.99 -2.22 9.56
CA ILE A 113 8.89 -2.88 10.25
C ILE A 113 9.23 -3.02 11.74
N GLY A 114 8.21 -2.97 12.60
CA GLY A 114 8.39 -3.11 14.05
C GLY A 114 8.76 -1.83 14.80
N GLN A 115 8.94 -0.70 14.10
CA GLN A 115 9.32 0.59 14.69
C GLN A 115 8.12 1.52 14.94
N GLY A 116 6.90 1.03 14.82
CA GLY A 116 5.68 1.84 14.97
C GLY A 116 5.33 2.70 13.74
N LEU A 117 6.20 2.73 12.72
CA LEU A 117 6.07 3.59 11.54
C LEU A 117 4.85 3.25 10.68
N GLY A 118 4.42 1.98 10.63
CA GLY A 118 3.25 1.56 9.87
C GLY A 118 1.97 2.26 10.32
N GLY A 119 1.74 2.37 11.63
CA GLY A 119 0.58 3.09 12.16
C GLY A 119 0.66 4.61 11.93
N HIS A 120 1.85 5.19 12.05
CA HIS A 120 2.09 6.61 11.76
C HIS A 120 1.81 6.94 10.29
N PHE A 121 2.39 6.16 9.38
CA PHE A 121 2.22 6.37 7.94
C PHE A 121 0.77 6.13 7.51
N LEU A 122 0.12 5.07 8.00
CA LEU A 122 -1.29 4.81 7.71
C LEU A 122 -2.20 5.94 8.20
N THR A 123 -1.94 6.49 9.37
CA THR A 123 -2.68 7.65 9.88
C THR A 123 -2.61 8.83 8.90
N ALA A 124 -1.41 9.19 8.44
CA ALA A 124 -1.23 10.28 7.49
C ALA A 124 -1.94 10.00 6.15
N MET A 125 -1.91 8.75 5.67
CA MET A 125 -2.58 8.38 4.43
C MET A 125 -4.11 8.41 4.53
N VAL A 126 -4.67 7.99 5.66
CA VAL A 126 -6.11 8.10 5.92
C VAL A 126 -6.55 9.57 5.99
N GLU A 127 -5.79 10.43 6.69
CA GLU A 127 -6.06 11.87 6.71
C GLU A 127 -5.98 12.49 5.32
N ARG A 128 -4.98 12.07 4.51
CA ARG A 128 -4.89 12.52 3.12
C ARG A 128 -6.08 12.07 2.29
N ALA A 129 -6.51 10.82 2.42
CA ALA A 129 -7.66 10.30 1.69
C ALA A 129 -8.94 11.10 1.99
N TRP A 130 -9.18 11.45 3.26
CA TRP A 130 -10.28 12.35 3.63
C TRP A 130 -10.12 13.75 3.02
N ALA A 131 -8.91 14.31 3.02
CA ALA A 131 -8.61 15.60 2.39
C ALA A 131 -8.76 15.57 0.85
N MET A 132 -8.70 14.40 0.20
CA MET A 132 -9.04 14.20 -1.21
C MET A 132 -10.56 14.28 -1.48
N GLY A 133 -11.38 14.45 -0.45
CA GLY A 133 -12.84 14.51 -0.54
C GLY A 133 -13.51 13.14 -0.50
N ALA A 134 -12.87 12.14 0.11
CA ALA A 134 -13.47 10.83 0.28
C ALA A 134 -14.78 10.92 1.08
N ASN A 135 -15.78 10.15 0.68
CA ASN A 135 -16.95 9.81 1.49
C ASN A 135 -16.79 8.42 2.15
N ARG A 136 -15.78 7.67 1.68
CA ARG A 136 -15.41 6.34 2.13
C ARG A 136 -13.96 6.07 1.79
N ILE A 137 -13.23 5.43 2.69
CA ILE A 137 -11.90 4.89 2.41
C ILE A 137 -11.99 3.37 2.50
N PHE A 138 -11.46 2.66 1.51
CA PHE A 138 -11.53 1.21 1.47
C PHE A 138 -10.23 0.58 0.99
N LEU A 139 -10.01 -0.65 1.41
CA LEU A 139 -8.85 -1.45 1.05
C LEU A 139 -9.14 -2.94 1.14
N ASN A 140 -8.22 -3.73 0.66
CA ASN A 140 -8.16 -5.14 0.99
C ASN A 140 -6.74 -5.55 1.37
N THR A 141 -6.64 -6.55 2.24
CA THR A 141 -5.39 -7.23 2.61
C THR A 141 -5.61 -8.74 2.53
N CYS A 142 -4.57 -9.52 2.54
CA CYS A 142 -4.70 -10.97 2.48
C CYS A 142 -3.69 -11.68 3.38
N THR A 143 -3.86 -12.99 3.55
CA THR A 143 -2.97 -13.84 4.38
C THR A 143 -1.52 -13.93 3.87
N HIS A 144 -1.21 -13.38 2.70
CA HIS A 144 0.15 -13.27 2.18
C HIS A 144 0.81 -11.93 2.49
N ASP A 145 0.06 -10.96 3.00
CA ASP A 145 0.61 -9.71 3.52
C ASP A 145 1.33 -9.96 4.86
N HIS A 146 1.98 -8.93 5.36
CA HIS A 146 2.63 -9.02 6.67
C HIS A 146 1.62 -9.33 7.78
N ASP A 147 1.97 -10.21 8.74
CA ASP A 147 1.06 -10.67 9.82
C ASP A 147 0.42 -9.53 10.61
N HIS A 148 1.07 -8.36 10.68
CA HIS A 148 0.53 -7.18 11.36
C HIS A 148 -0.31 -6.28 10.46
N ALA A 149 -0.49 -6.58 9.16
CA ALA A 149 -1.22 -5.71 8.23
C ALA A 149 -2.68 -5.52 8.65
N LEU A 150 -3.42 -6.60 8.81
CA LEU A 150 -4.82 -6.54 9.24
C LEU A 150 -4.96 -5.84 10.61
N GLY A 151 -4.10 -6.19 11.58
CA GLY A 151 -4.09 -5.56 12.90
C GLY A 151 -3.78 -4.06 12.86
N ASN A 152 -2.92 -3.62 11.93
CA ASN A 152 -2.64 -2.19 11.75
C ASN A 152 -3.87 -1.43 11.22
N TYR A 153 -4.59 -1.99 10.23
CA TYR A 153 -5.80 -1.38 9.68
C TYR A 153 -6.91 -1.29 10.73
N THR A 154 -7.23 -2.38 11.41
CA THR A 154 -8.28 -2.40 12.44
C THR A 154 -7.94 -1.49 13.62
N ALA A 155 -6.68 -1.43 14.04
CA ALA A 155 -6.22 -0.51 15.08
C ALA A 155 -6.27 0.98 14.66
N ARG A 156 -6.39 1.28 13.38
CA ARG A 156 -6.60 2.66 12.87
C ARG A 156 -8.07 2.97 12.62
N GLY A 157 -8.98 2.06 12.94
CA GLY A 157 -10.42 2.28 12.89
C GLY A 157 -11.12 1.73 11.65
N PHE A 158 -10.41 0.99 10.79
CA PHE A 158 -11.06 0.28 9.68
C PHE A 158 -11.92 -0.88 10.19
N THR A 159 -13.08 -1.05 9.58
CA THR A 159 -14.01 -2.14 9.86
C THR A 159 -13.92 -3.19 8.77
N VAL A 160 -13.84 -4.46 9.16
CA VAL A 160 -13.92 -5.59 8.23
C VAL A 160 -15.36 -5.71 7.72
N ILE A 161 -15.55 -5.72 6.40
CA ILE A 161 -16.86 -5.85 5.76
C ILE A 161 -17.12 -7.21 5.17
N ARG A 162 -16.07 -7.92 4.72
CA ARG A 162 -16.18 -9.28 4.19
C ARG A 162 -14.81 -9.94 4.07
N THR A 163 -14.84 -11.26 3.93
CA THR A 163 -13.67 -12.08 3.59
C THR A 163 -13.99 -12.97 2.40
N GLU A 164 -12.99 -13.29 1.60
CA GLU A 164 -13.10 -14.20 0.46
C GLU A 164 -11.93 -15.17 0.46
N GLU A 165 -12.23 -16.44 0.18
CA GLU A 165 -11.21 -17.44 -0.07
C GLU A 165 -10.89 -17.52 -1.56
N GLY A 166 -9.63 -17.71 -1.90
CA GLY A 166 -9.18 -17.79 -3.27
C GLY A 166 -7.87 -18.56 -3.42
N PRO A 167 -7.44 -18.75 -4.67
CA PRO A 167 -6.14 -19.39 -4.92
C PRO A 167 -5.01 -18.55 -4.34
N PRO A 168 -3.91 -19.20 -3.93
CA PRO A 168 -2.74 -18.49 -3.44
C PRO A 168 -2.14 -17.59 -4.53
N ASN A 169 -1.56 -16.47 -4.12
CA ASN A 169 -0.71 -15.73 -5.03
C ASN A 169 0.49 -16.60 -5.39
N VAL A 170 0.83 -16.66 -6.67
CA VAL A 170 2.01 -17.40 -7.11
C VAL A 170 3.24 -16.82 -6.41
N PRO A 171 4.07 -17.64 -5.73
CA PRO A 171 5.32 -17.15 -5.17
C PRO A 171 6.12 -16.50 -6.29
N ARG A 172 6.58 -15.28 -6.06
CA ARG A 172 7.57 -14.70 -6.96
C ARG A 172 8.78 -15.61 -6.90
N GLY A 173 9.10 -16.29 -7.99
CA GLY A 173 10.39 -16.95 -8.13
C GLY A 173 11.47 -15.91 -7.81
N CYS A 174 12.61 -16.34 -7.31
CA CYS A 174 13.79 -15.50 -7.02
C CYS A 174 14.43 -14.95 -8.34
N ALA A 175 13.62 -14.72 -9.37
CA ALA A 175 14.06 -14.00 -10.55
C ALA A 175 14.34 -12.58 -10.09
N LEU A 176 15.61 -12.21 -10.13
CA LEU A 176 16.03 -10.81 -10.10
C LEU A 176 15.11 -10.09 -11.09
N PHE A 177 14.23 -9.25 -10.55
CA PHE A 177 13.29 -8.51 -11.38
C PHE A 177 14.13 -7.71 -12.37
N SER A 178 14.11 -8.09 -13.64
CA SER A 178 14.69 -7.24 -14.68
C SER A 178 13.91 -5.92 -14.64
N GLN A 179 14.63 -4.86 -14.34
CA GLN A 179 14.06 -3.51 -14.37
C GLN A 179 13.45 -3.31 -15.76
N PRO A 180 12.18 -2.85 -15.85
CA PRO A 180 11.60 -2.45 -17.11
C PRO A 180 12.50 -1.39 -17.77
N ASN A 181 12.64 -1.46 -19.09
CA ASN A 181 13.35 -0.41 -19.80
C ASN A 181 12.46 0.85 -19.86
N PHE A 182 12.80 1.85 -19.09
CA PHE A 182 12.08 3.11 -19.04
C PHE A 182 12.52 4.15 -20.08
N GLY A 183 13.39 3.76 -21.05
CA GLY A 183 13.72 4.57 -22.19
C GLY A 183 15.11 5.06 -22.24
#